data_3e711edc82da32aa7c3dc583b638b300
#
_entry.id   3e711edc82da32aa7c3dc583b638b300
#
_cell.length_a   1.000
_cell.length_b   1.000
_cell.length_c   1.000
_cell.angle_alpha   90.00
_cell.angle_beta   90.00
_cell.angle_gamma   90.00
#
_symmetry.space_group_name_H-M   'P 1'
#
loop_
_entity.id
_entity.type
_entity.pdbx_description
1 polymer ?
#
loop_
_entity_poly.entity_id
_entity_poly.type
_entity_poly.pdbx_seq_one_letter_code
_entity_poly.pdbx_strand_id
1 'polypeptide(L)'
;KMAVDVAAAITEATQDPAIKAIIVTGAGRGFCAGADMNNLNSLSKAGGGKGVSQAVGAPDFIANDPDVDPAFKNPVSYFPAVPKPIIAAINGPVAGMGLALALHADIRIAARSAIFTTAFSKRGLIAEHGTSWMLPRLVGQAAALDMLFSSRKVTGEEAAALGLANQCVDDDTLMDSAIAYARMLADQVAPRSIKIMKQQVYAAQQQSFGEAMDLANREMVESLKTDDFKEGVAHFLEKRPPNFPNV
;
A
#
# COMPACT_ATOMS: atom_id res chain seq x y z
N LYS A 1 -4.48 18.51 -4.39
CA LYS A 1 -5.11 18.61 -3.05
C LYS A 1 -5.12 17.23 -2.39
N MET A 2 -5.89 16.24 -2.86
CA MET A 2 -6.01 14.90 -2.27
C MET A 2 -4.65 14.26 -1.90
N ALA A 3 -3.66 14.25 -2.79
CA ALA A 3 -2.35 13.65 -2.51
C ALA A 3 -1.63 14.34 -1.34
N VAL A 4 -1.75 15.67 -1.23
CA VAL A 4 -1.19 16.45 -0.10
C VAL A 4 -1.90 16.08 1.20
N ASP A 5 -3.23 16.02 1.16
CA ASP A 5 -4.04 15.74 2.34
C ASP A 5 -3.77 14.30 2.85
N VAL A 6 -3.63 13.34 1.94
CA VAL A 6 -3.26 11.94 2.27
C VAL A 6 -1.86 11.88 2.86
N ALA A 7 -0.87 12.57 2.26
CA ALA A 7 0.49 12.60 2.78
C ALA A 7 0.55 13.20 4.20
N ALA A 8 -0.21 14.26 4.46
CA ALA A 8 -0.31 14.86 5.79
C ALA A 8 -0.92 13.89 6.82
N ALA A 9 -2.03 13.24 6.48
CA ALA A 9 -2.68 12.26 7.36
C ALA A 9 -1.78 11.05 7.65
N ILE A 10 -1.05 10.55 6.63
CA ILE A 10 -0.07 9.47 6.81
C ILE A 10 1.08 9.91 7.71
N THR A 11 1.55 11.16 7.58
CA THR A 11 2.59 11.71 8.46
C THR A 11 2.13 11.73 9.91
N GLU A 12 0.96 12.31 10.16
CA GLU A 12 0.36 12.37 11.51
C GLU A 12 0.20 10.97 12.10
N ALA A 13 -0.43 10.05 11.35
CA ALA A 13 -0.63 8.67 11.79
C ALA A 13 0.71 7.92 12.04
N THR A 14 1.75 8.23 11.27
CA THR A 14 3.07 7.60 11.44
C THR A 14 3.79 8.10 12.69
N GLN A 15 3.67 9.39 12.99
CA GLN A 15 4.33 10.03 14.13
C GLN A 15 3.64 9.76 15.47
N ASP A 16 2.35 9.41 15.46
CA ASP A 16 1.63 9.08 16.69
C ASP A 16 1.95 7.62 17.13
N PRO A 17 2.65 7.43 18.26
CA PRO A 17 3.01 6.08 18.74
C PRO A 17 1.79 5.23 19.15
N ALA A 18 0.63 5.83 19.38
CA ALA A 18 -0.60 5.10 19.70
C ALA A 18 -1.21 4.42 18.46
N ILE A 19 -0.89 4.89 17.26
CA ILE A 19 -1.38 4.31 16.00
C ILE A 19 -0.44 3.20 15.55
N LYS A 20 -0.92 1.97 15.46
CA LYS A 20 -0.14 0.78 15.05
C LYS A 20 -0.47 0.30 13.63
N ALA A 21 -1.60 0.71 13.05
CA ALA A 21 -2.02 0.37 11.68
C ALA A 21 -2.82 1.52 11.06
N ILE A 22 -2.77 1.65 9.74
CA ILE A 22 -3.42 2.72 8.99
C ILE A 22 -4.40 2.10 8.00
N ILE A 23 -5.65 2.58 7.99
CA ILE A 23 -6.65 2.20 6.98
C ILE A 23 -6.86 3.38 6.05
N VAL A 24 -6.74 3.14 4.74
CA VAL A 24 -7.05 4.11 3.69
C VAL A 24 -8.32 3.65 2.97
N THR A 25 -9.32 4.52 2.90
CA THR A 25 -10.58 4.25 2.18
C THR A 25 -11.07 5.48 1.45
N GLY A 26 -12.01 5.31 0.53
CA GLY A 26 -12.59 6.42 -0.23
C GLY A 26 -13.80 7.06 0.49
N ALA A 27 -13.93 8.37 0.39
CA ALA A 27 -15.13 9.07 0.82
C ALA A 27 -16.26 8.89 -0.22
N GLY A 28 -17.46 8.51 0.23
CA GLY A 28 -18.63 8.32 -0.63
C GLY A 28 -18.59 7.01 -1.43
N ARG A 29 -18.95 7.05 -2.72
CA ARG A 29 -19.24 5.85 -3.53
C ARG A 29 -18.03 5.15 -4.14
N GLY A 30 -16.83 5.67 -4.00
CA GLY A 30 -15.67 5.08 -4.65
C GLY A 30 -14.39 5.32 -3.88
N PHE A 31 -13.41 4.46 -4.10
CA PHE A 31 -12.10 4.58 -3.46
C PHE A 31 -11.30 5.77 -4.05
N CYS A 32 -11.00 5.70 -5.36
CA CYS A 32 -10.33 6.78 -6.06
C CYS A 32 -10.43 6.55 -7.58
N ALA A 33 -11.09 7.45 -8.29
CA ALA A 33 -11.32 7.34 -9.74
C ALA A 33 -10.11 7.80 -10.60
N GLY A 34 -8.99 8.21 -9.98
CA GLY A 34 -7.79 8.67 -10.66
C GLY A 34 -7.76 10.18 -10.90
N ALA A 35 -7.09 10.60 -11.97
CA ALA A 35 -6.91 12.01 -12.29
C ALA A 35 -8.22 12.70 -12.71
N ASP A 36 -8.35 13.98 -12.36
CA ASP A 36 -9.46 14.81 -12.81
C ASP A 36 -9.43 14.96 -14.35
N MET A 37 -10.56 14.65 -15.00
CA MET A 37 -10.69 14.72 -16.46
C MET A 37 -10.52 16.13 -17.01
N ASN A 38 -10.84 17.19 -16.24
CA ASN A 38 -10.59 18.56 -16.65
C ASN A 38 -9.07 18.85 -16.73
N ASN A 39 -8.31 18.32 -15.76
CA ASN A 39 -6.86 18.44 -15.78
C ASN A 39 -6.25 17.68 -16.97
N LEU A 40 -6.71 16.46 -17.25
CA LEU A 40 -6.26 15.69 -18.39
C LEU A 40 -6.59 16.38 -19.73
N ASN A 41 -7.77 16.97 -19.85
CA ASN A 41 -8.16 17.75 -21.03
C ASN A 41 -7.27 18.99 -21.22
N SER A 42 -6.94 19.69 -20.13
CA SER A 42 -6.04 20.84 -20.17
C SER A 42 -4.62 20.46 -20.60
N LEU A 43 -4.10 19.33 -20.07
CA LEU A 43 -2.80 18.78 -20.46
C LEU A 43 -2.77 18.38 -21.94
N SER A 44 -3.83 17.72 -22.42
CA SER A 44 -3.97 17.34 -23.83
C SER A 44 -3.90 18.56 -24.77
N LYS A 45 -4.60 19.65 -24.43
CA LYS A 45 -4.60 20.91 -25.19
C LYS A 45 -3.25 21.63 -25.16
N ALA A 46 -2.52 21.50 -24.06
CA ALA A 46 -1.20 22.13 -23.87
C ALA A 46 -0.04 21.38 -24.58
N GLY A 47 -0.32 20.30 -25.30
CA GLY A 47 0.71 19.49 -25.97
C GLY A 47 1.59 18.66 -25.00
N GLY A 48 1.12 18.41 -23.81
CA GLY A 48 1.65 17.42 -22.87
C GLY A 48 2.96 17.77 -22.13
N GLY A 49 3.75 18.69 -22.56
CA GLY A 49 5.17 18.78 -22.19
C GLY A 49 5.54 19.46 -20.87
N LYS A 50 4.63 20.10 -20.14
CA LYS A 50 4.97 20.90 -18.93
C LYS A 50 4.04 20.70 -17.73
N GLY A 51 3.26 19.66 -17.67
CA GLY A 51 2.15 19.59 -16.70
C GLY A 51 2.10 18.39 -15.76
N VAL A 52 3.05 17.49 -15.79
CA VAL A 52 3.17 16.52 -14.69
C VAL A 52 3.82 17.24 -13.53
N SER A 53 2.99 17.88 -12.70
CA SER A 53 3.45 18.59 -11.51
C SER A 53 4.11 17.58 -10.56
N GLN A 54 5.41 17.67 -10.41
CA GLN A 54 6.19 17.08 -9.32
C GLN A 54 5.96 17.84 -7.99
N ALA A 55 4.92 18.67 -7.92
CA ALA A 55 4.70 19.59 -6.80
C ALA A 55 4.27 18.93 -5.48
N VAL A 56 4.04 17.61 -5.49
CA VAL A 56 3.73 16.84 -4.26
C VAL A 56 4.66 15.65 -4.25
N GLY A 57 5.59 15.59 -3.30
CA GLY A 57 6.45 14.43 -3.05
C GLY A 57 5.82 13.45 -2.04
N ALA A 58 6.59 12.47 -1.64
CA ALA A 58 6.32 11.69 -0.44
C ALA A 58 6.33 12.61 0.79
N PRO A 59 5.76 12.18 1.93
CA PRO A 59 5.91 12.86 3.22
C PRO A 59 7.38 13.16 3.54
N ASP A 60 7.65 14.30 4.20
CA ASP A 60 9.01 14.78 4.47
C ASP A 60 9.88 13.75 5.21
N PHE A 61 9.29 12.99 6.14
CA PHE A 61 10.01 11.95 6.88
C PHE A 61 10.48 10.78 5.99
N ILE A 62 9.86 10.59 4.82
CA ILE A 62 10.28 9.61 3.80
C ILE A 62 11.19 10.29 2.78
N ALA A 63 10.83 11.48 2.30
CA ALA A 63 11.58 12.20 1.28
C ALA A 63 13.03 12.51 1.70
N ASN A 64 13.21 12.83 2.99
CA ASN A 64 14.51 13.19 3.57
C ASN A 64 15.27 12.01 4.19
N ASP A 65 14.68 10.81 4.26
CA ASP A 65 15.34 9.61 4.79
C ASP A 65 16.34 9.06 3.74
N PRO A 66 17.65 9.04 4.04
CA PRO A 66 18.67 8.53 3.11
C PRO A 66 18.56 7.01 2.88
N ASP A 67 17.97 6.27 3.81
CA ASP A 67 17.87 4.82 3.74
C ASP A 67 16.65 4.35 2.93
N VAL A 68 15.73 5.25 2.59
CA VAL A 68 14.57 4.96 1.74
C VAL A 68 14.96 4.99 0.27
N ASP A 69 14.65 3.90 -0.45
CA ASP A 69 14.82 3.82 -1.91
C ASP A 69 14.14 5.01 -2.60
N PRO A 70 14.84 5.72 -3.51
CA PRO A 70 14.28 6.85 -4.27
C PRO A 70 12.97 6.53 -5.00
N ALA A 71 12.75 5.29 -5.42
CA ALA A 71 11.51 4.84 -6.04
C ALA A 71 10.28 5.01 -5.13
N PHE A 72 10.47 4.94 -3.81
CA PHE A 72 9.42 5.14 -2.81
C PHE A 72 9.28 6.59 -2.32
N LYS A 73 9.99 7.54 -2.93
CA LYS A 73 9.90 8.98 -2.59
C LYS A 73 8.94 9.77 -3.48
N ASN A 74 8.09 9.10 -4.25
CA ASN A 74 7.13 9.74 -5.14
C ASN A 74 5.72 9.82 -4.52
N PRO A 75 4.86 10.72 -4.99
CA PRO A 75 3.55 11.02 -4.38
C PRO A 75 2.57 9.85 -4.29
N VAL A 76 2.78 8.80 -5.06
CA VAL A 76 1.86 7.64 -5.14
C VAL A 76 2.53 6.36 -4.64
N SER A 77 3.88 6.30 -4.63
CA SER A 77 4.63 5.07 -4.36
C SER A 77 5.25 4.98 -2.95
N TYR A 78 4.95 5.91 -2.04
CA TYR A 78 5.64 5.99 -0.75
C TYR A 78 5.07 5.05 0.35
N PHE A 79 3.91 4.43 0.15
CA PHE A 79 3.32 3.52 1.14
C PHE A 79 4.25 2.38 1.59
N PRO A 80 5.06 1.77 0.72
CA PRO A 80 6.05 0.77 1.12
C PRO A 80 7.07 1.25 2.14
N ALA A 81 7.42 2.54 2.11
CA ALA A 81 8.38 3.14 3.04
C ALA A 81 7.77 3.57 4.39
N VAL A 82 6.45 3.57 4.52
CA VAL A 82 5.78 3.85 5.81
C VAL A 82 6.02 2.68 6.76
N PRO A 83 6.54 2.91 7.98
CA PRO A 83 6.90 1.83 8.90
C PRO A 83 5.71 1.06 9.48
N LYS A 84 4.50 1.62 9.38
CA LYS A 84 3.25 1.00 9.83
C LYS A 84 2.54 0.30 8.69
N PRO A 85 1.76 -0.77 8.95
CA PRO A 85 0.99 -1.45 7.92
C PRO A 85 -0.11 -0.54 7.41
N ILE A 86 -0.28 -0.49 6.08
CA ILE A 86 -1.32 0.26 5.39
C ILE A 86 -2.30 -0.72 4.76
N ILE A 87 -3.56 -0.61 5.15
CA ILE A 87 -4.67 -1.42 4.66
C ILE A 87 -5.54 -0.55 3.76
N ALA A 88 -5.66 -0.88 2.48
CA ALA A 88 -6.59 -0.23 1.57
C ALA A 88 -7.96 -0.95 1.64
N ALA A 89 -8.96 -0.27 2.18
CA ALA A 89 -10.35 -0.70 2.17
C ALA A 89 -11.04 -0.12 0.93
N ILE A 90 -11.15 -0.94 -0.12
CA ILE A 90 -11.61 -0.53 -1.45
C ILE A 90 -13.14 -0.55 -1.51
N ASN A 91 -13.77 0.58 -1.23
CA ASN A 91 -15.21 0.72 -1.06
C ASN A 91 -16.00 0.94 -2.36
N GLY A 92 -15.36 0.85 -3.53
CA GLY A 92 -16.03 1.07 -4.82
C GLY A 92 -15.03 1.26 -5.96
N PRO A 93 -15.36 2.02 -7.01
CA PRO A 93 -14.48 2.21 -8.16
C PRO A 93 -13.10 2.72 -7.80
N VAL A 94 -12.08 2.06 -8.36
CA VAL A 94 -10.65 2.38 -8.22
C VAL A 94 -9.98 2.33 -9.60
N ALA A 95 -9.41 3.46 -10.06
CA ALA A 95 -8.94 3.58 -11.43
C ALA A 95 -7.67 4.43 -11.56
N GLY A 96 -6.84 4.10 -12.55
CA GLY A 96 -5.65 4.87 -12.90
C GLY A 96 -4.72 5.12 -11.71
N MET A 97 -4.44 6.39 -11.40
CA MET A 97 -3.63 6.78 -10.24
C MET A 97 -4.20 6.26 -8.91
N GLY A 98 -5.53 6.14 -8.77
CA GLY A 98 -6.17 5.55 -7.61
C GLY A 98 -5.85 4.06 -7.46
N LEU A 99 -5.84 3.32 -8.59
CA LEU A 99 -5.38 1.94 -8.59
C LEU A 99 -3.90 1.85 -8.22
N ALA A 100 -3.05 2.69 -8.80
CA ALA A 100 -1.64 2.71 -8.46
C ALA A 100 -1.41 2.92 -6.95
N LEU A 101 -2.14 3.86 -6.33
CA LEU A 101 -2.09 4.07 -4.88
C LEU A 101 -2.50 2.81 -4.10
N ALA A 102 -3.59 2.16 -4.51
CA ALA A 102 -4.06 0.92 -3.88
C ALA A 102 -3.05 -0.23 -4.01
N LEU A 103 -2.32 -0.32 -5.14
CA LEU A 103 -1.28 -1.34 -5.35
C LEU A 103 -0.10 -1.20 -4.38
N HIS A 104 0.18 0.02 -3.90
CA HIS A 104 1.26 0.28 -2.95
C HIS A 104 0.86 0.07 -1.47
N ALA A 105 -0.42 -0.12 -1.17
CA ALA A 105 -0.83 -0.55 0.17
C ALA A 105 -0.35 -1.99 0.45
N ASP A 106 -0.13 -2.32 1.72
CA ASP A 106 0.34 -3.65 2.11
C ASP A 106 -0.77 -4.69 1.94
N ILE A 107 -1.97 -4.34 2.36
CA ILE A 107 -3.17 -5.20 2.32
C ILE A 107 -4.28 -4.46 1.59
N ARG A 108 -5.03 -5.16 0.76
CA ARG A 108 -6.22 -4.68 0.04
C ARG A 108 -7.41 -5.55 0.37
N ILE A 109 -8.44 -4.95 0.97
CA ILE A 109 -9.74 -5.58 1.20
C ILE A 109 -10.74 -4.88 0.29
N ALA A 110 -11.40 -5.61 -0.58
CA ALA A 110 -12.32 -5.07 -1.57
C ALA A 110 -13.78 -5.32 -1.18
N ALA A 111 -14.62 -4.31 -1.33
CA ALA A 111 -16.07 -4.51 -1.36
C ALA A 111 -16.45 -5.32 -2.59
N ARG A 112 -17.54 -6.10 -2.53
CA ARG A 112 -18.06 -6.88 -3.66
C ARG A 112 -18.39 -5.98 -4.85
N SER A 113 -18.92 -4.78 -4.61
CA SER A 113 -19.23 -3.78 -5.64
C SER A 113 -17.99 -3.02 -6.17
N ALA A 114 -16.80 -3.24 -5.61
CA ALA A 114 -15.59 -2.58 -6.08
C ALA A 114 -15.27 -2.95 -7.53
N ILE A 115 -14.83 -1.95 -8.30
CA ILE A 115 -14.44 -2.12 -9.70
C ILE A 115 -13.02 -1.57 -9.88
N PHE A 116 -12.10 -2.44 -10.25
CA PHE A 116 -10.73 -2.10 -10.54
C PHE A 116 -10.52 -1.93 -12.05
N THR A 117 -9.79 -0.90 -12.46
CA THR A 117 -9.35 -0.72 -13.84
C THR A 117 -8.07 0.10 -13.90
N THR A 118 -7.17 -0.25 -14.81
CA THR A 118 -5.96 0.54 -15.05
C THR A 118 -6.30 1.86 -15.76
N ALA A 119 -7.27 1.84 -16.64
CA ALA A 119 -7.80 2.99 -17.39
C ALA A 119 -6.78 3.71 -18.30
N PHE A 120 -5.50 3.38 -18.26
CA PHE A 120 -4.41 4.07 -18.97
C PHE A 120 -4.51 3.90 -20.50
N SER A 121 -4.51 2.67 -20.99
CA SER A 121 -4.48 2.36 -22.43
C SER A 121 -5.63 2.98 -23.21
N LYS A 122 -6.83 3.02 -22.64
CA LYS A 122 -8.01 3.68 -23.24
C LYS A 122 -7.89 5.20 -23.36
N ARG A 123 -6.84 5.79 -22.77
CA ARG A 123 -6.54 7.22 -22.83
C ARG A 123 -5.22 7.50 -23.53
N GLY A 124 -4.61 6.49 -24.17
CA GLY A 124 -3.30 6.61 -24.81
C GLY A 124 -2.16 6.80 -23.84
N LEU A 125 -2.35 6.43 -22.56
CA LEU A 125 -1.35 6.49 -21.51
C LEU A 125 -0.72 5.11 -21.28
N ILE A 126 0.41 5.12 -20.60
CA ILE A 126 1.19 3.91 -20.26
C ILE A 126 0.95 3.47 -18.81
N ALA A 127 1.60 2.41 -18.35
CA ALA A 127 1.55 1.96 -16.98
C ALA A 127 2.33 2.91 -16.06
N GLU A 128 1.63 3.94 -15.54
CA GLU A 128 2.21 5.01 -14.72
C GLU A 128 2.38 4.59 -13.26
N HIS A 129 3.10 5.43 -12.49
CA HIS A 129 3.19 5.35 -11.02
C HIS A 129 3.63 3.98 -10.48
N GLY A 130 4.57 3.31 -11.16
CA GLY A 130 5.04 2.00 -10.71
C GLY A 130 4.06 0.84 -10.95
N THR A 131 2.94 1.07 -11.66
CA THR A 131 1.95 0.02 -11.94
C THR A 131 2.54 -1.14 -12.74
N SER A 132 3.48 -0.88 -13.67
CA SER A 132 4.20 -1.92 -14.43
C SER A 132 5.09 -2.80 -13.55
N TRP A 133 5.48 -2.32 -12.38
CA TRP A 133 6.30 -3.06 -11.43
C TRP A 133 5.45 -3.78 -10.38
N MET A 134 4.45 -3.10 -9.80
CA MET A 134 3.61 -3.65 -8.73
C MET A 134 2.59 -4.67 -9.24
N LEU A 135 1.86 -4.34 -10.31
CA LEU A 135 0.73 -5.17 -10.76
C LEU A 135 1.15 -6.61 -11.11
N PRO A 136 2.19 -6.86 -11.94
CA PRO A 136 2.58 -8.24 -12.25
C PRO A 136 3.11 -9.03 -11.07
N ARG A 137 3.59 -8.37 -10.02
CA ARG A 137 4.01 -9.02 -8.76
C ARG A 137 2.84 -9.49 -7.91
N LEU A 138 1.70 -8.85 -8.06
CA LEU A 138 0.48 -9.22 -7.35
C LEU A 138 -0.34 -10.28 -8.10
N VAL A 139 -0.54 -10.08 -9.41
CA VAL A 139 -1.48 -10.92 -10.19
C VAL A 139 -0.78 -11.82 -11.22
N GLY A 140 0.55 -11.79 -11.30
CA GLY A 140 1.30 -12.45 -12.35
C GLY A 140 1.30 -11.66 -13.67
N GLN A 141 2.28 -11.96 -14.53
CA GLN A 141 2.52 -11.20 -15.77
C GLN A 141 1.35 -11.24 -16.74
N ALA A 142 0.72 -12.41 -16.93
CA ALA A 142 -0.35 -12.57 -17.91
C ALA A 142 -1.59 -11.74 -17.57
N ALA A 143 -2.05 -11.81 -16.31
CA ALA A 143 -3.19 -11.04 -15.84
C ALA A 143 -2.88 -9.53 -15.81
N ALA A 144 -1.65 -9.15 -15.44
CA ALA A 144 -1.21 -7.76 -15.47
C ALA A 144 -1.26 -7.18 -16.90
N LEU A 145 -0.76 -7.90 -17.91
CA LEU A 145 -0.80 -7.49 -19.31
C LEU A 145 -2.24 -7.38 -19.84
N ASP A 146 -3.10 -8.36 -19.51
CA ASP A 146 -4.52 -8.29 -19.84
C ASP A 146 -5.16 -7.02 -19.26
N MET A 147 -4.98 -6.74 -17.98
CA MET A 147 -5.51 -5.55 -17.33
C MET A 147 -4.94 -4.25 -17.91
N LEU A 148 -3.64 -4.20 -18.19
CA LEU A 148 -2.98 -3.00 -18.72
C LEU A 148 -3.38 -2.72 -20.18
N PHE A 149 -3.45 -3.74 -21.04
CA PHE A 149 -3.77 -3.57 -22.45
C PHE A 149 -5.26 -3.27 -22.67
N SER A 150 -6.14 -4.05 -22.03
CA SER A 150 -7.58 -3.91 -22.23
C SER A 150 -8.20 -2.77 -21.44
N SER A 151 -7.58 -2.36 -20.34
CA SER A 151 -8.20 -1.52 -19.30
C SER A 151 -9.64 -1.99 -18.98
N ARG A 152 -9.85 -3.32 -18.96
CA ARG A 152 -11.15 -3.89 -18.59
C ARG A 152 -11.47 -3.64 -17.11
N LYS A 153 -12.72 -3.81 -16.78
CA LYS A 153 -13.18 -3.79 -15.41
C LYS A 153 -12.93 -5.16 -14.78
N VAL A 154 -12.40 -5.16 -13.57
CA VAL A 154 -12.20 -6.32 -12.70
C VAL A 154 -13.05 -6.09 -11.47
N THR A 155 -13.93 -7.02 -11.12
CA THR A 155 -14.80 -6.92 -9.94
C THR A 155 -14.02 -7.19 -8.64
N GLY A 156 -14.61 -6.89 -7.48
CA GLY A 156 -13.99 -7.21 -6.18
C GLY A 156 -13.71 -8.71 -6.02
N GLU A 157 -14.62 -9.56 -6.46
CA GLU A 157 -14.47 -11.03 -6.42
C GLU A 157 -13.35 -11.50 -7.34
N GLU A 158 -13.31 -11.00 -8.57
CA GLU A 158 -12.24 -11.32 -9.50
C GLU A 158 -10.89 -10.80 -9.02
N ALA A 159 -10.84 -9.61 -8.42
CA ALA A 159 -9.64 -9.05 -7.83
C ALA A 159 -9.08 -9.95 -6.71
N ALA A 160 -9.92 -10.51 -5.87
CA ALA A 160 -9.50 -11.48 -4.85
C ALA A 160 -9.01 -12.79 -5.49
N ALA A 161 -9.72 -13.30 -6.50
CA ALA A 161 -9.32 -14.53 -7.20
C ALA A 161 -7.97 -14.39 -7.93
N LEU A 162 -7.65 -13.20 -8.44
CA LEU A 162 -6.37 -12.89 -9.09
C LEU A 162 -5.23 -12.59 -8.12
N GLY A 163 -5.50 -12.41 -6.82
CA GLY A 163 -4.50 -11.93 -5.84
C GLY A 163 -4.29 -10.40 -5.88
N LEU A 164 -5.10 -9.66 -6.63
CA LEU A 164 -5.08 -8.20 -6.65
C LEU A 164 -5.61 -7.64 -5.31
N ALA A 165 -6.62 -8.27 -4.72
CA ALA A 165 -7.08 -8.00 -3.37
C ALA A 165 -6.84 -9.23 -2.49
N ASN A 166 -6.53 -9.01 -1.21
CA ASN A 166 -6.33 -10.08 -0.24
C ASN A 166 -7.65 -10.75 0.17
N GLN A 167 -8.73 -9.97 0.15
CA GLN A 167 -10.08 -10.41 0.47
C GLN A 167 -11.12 -9.64 -0.35
N CYS A 168 -12.25 -10.29 -0.63
CA CYS A 168 -13.47 -9.65 -1.09
C CYS A 168 -14.57 -9.91 -0.06
N VAL A 169 -15.25 -8.87 0.39
CA VAL A 169 -16.29 -8.92 1.42
C VAL A 169 -17.54 -8.19 0.95
N ASP A 170 -18.66 -8.39 1.61
CA ASP A 170 -19.87 -7.64 1.33
C ASP A 170 -19.69 -6.15 1.65
N ASP A 171 -20.37 -5.29 0.90
CA ASP A 171 -20.13 -3.84 0.93
C ASP A 171 -20.33 -3.22 2.33
N ASP A 172 -21.35 -3.69 3.04
CA ASP A 172 -21.70 -3.24 4.39
C ASP A 172 -20.73 -3.73 5.47
N THR A 173 -19.94 -4.78 5.20
CA THR A 173 -18.96 -5.34 6.15
C THR A 173 -17.53 -4.91 5.86
N LEU A 174 -17.29 -4.13 4.81
CA LEU A 174 -15.94 -3.73 4.39
C LEU A 174 -15.13 -3.06 5.51
N MET A 175 -15.70 -2.03 6.12
CA MET A 175 -14.98 -1.28 7.15
C MET A 175 -14.78 -2.10 8.42
N ASP A 176 -15.77 -2.89 8.83
CA ASP A 176 -15.63 -3.77 9.98
C ASP A 176 -14.56 -4.83 9.75
N SER A 177 -14.45 -5.39 8.55
CA SER A 177 -13.40 -6.33 8.16
C SER A 177 -12.01 -5.67 8.17
N ALA A 178 -11.90 -4.47 7.64
CA ALA A 178 -10.63 -3.71 7.64
C ALA A 178 -10.20 -3.33 9.07
N ILE A 179 -11.13 -2.89 9.92
CA ILE A 179 -10.89 -2.57 11.32
C ILE A 179 -10.51 -3.83 12.11
N ALA A 180 -11.20 -4.93 11.90
CA ALA A 180 -10.87 -6.20 12.57
C ALA A 180 -9.45 -6.66 12.22
N TYR A 181 -9.07 -6.57 10.93
CA TYR A 181 -7.72 -6.90 10.49
C TYR A 181 -6.66 -5.95 11.09
N ALA A 182 -6.93 -4.63 11.07
CA ALA A 182 -6.04 -3.64 11.66
C ALA A 182 -5.85 -3.85 13.17
N ARG A 183 -6.94 -4.15 13.91
CA ARG A 183 -6.88 -4.47 15.33
C ARG A 183 -6.10 -5.75 15.61
N MET A 184 -6.28 -6.79 14.82
CA MET A 184 -5.48 -8.01 14.94
C MET A 184 -3.98 -7.71 14.82
N LEU A 185 -3.57 -6.88 13.86
CA LEU A 185 -2.17 -6.46 13.74
C LEU A 185 -1.73 -5.61 14.93
N ALA A 186 -2.56 -4.67 15.38
CA ALA A 186 -2.24 -3.74 16.46
C ALA A 186 -2.12 -4.43 17.84
N ASP A 187 -2.99 -5.41 18.10
CA ASP A 187 -3.16 -6.01 19.42
C ASP A 187 -2.38 -7.31 19.59
N GLN A 188 -2.07 -8.02 18.49
CA GLN A 188 -1.52 -9.37 18.57
C GLN A 188 -0.13 -9.52 17.92
N VAL A 189 0.35 -8.51 17.20
CA VAL A 189 1.61 -8.61 16.44
C VAL A 189 2.58 -7.52 16.86
N ALA A 190 3.86 -7.90 17.00
CA ALA A 190 4.93 -6.98 17.36
C ALA A 190 5.13 -5.90 16.29
N PRO A 191 5.00 -4.59 16.62
CA PRO A 191 5.08 -3.51 15.63
C PRO A 191 6.43 -3.46 14.91
N ARG A 192 7.53 -3.68 15.65
CA ARG A 192 8.86 -3.76 15.02
C ARG A 192 8.95 -4.90 13.99
N SER A 193 8.37 -6.06 14.29
CA SER A 193 8.38 -7.20 13.36
C SER A 193 7.66 -6.85 12.07
N ILE A 194 6.50 -6.19 12.13
CA ILE A 194 5.77 -5.74 10.94
C ILE A 194 6.65 -4.79 10.11
N LYS A 195 7.25 -3.78 10.75
CA LYS A 195 8.13 -2.81 10.08
C LYS A 195 9.28 -3.51 9.34
N ILE A 196 10.00 -4.39 10.01
CA ILE A 196 11.17 -5.06 9.45
C ILE A 196 10.76 -6.04 8.34
N MET A 197 9.72 -6.86 8.55
CA MET A 197 9.22 -7.77 7.51
C MET A 197 8.77 -7.01 6.25
N LYS A 198 8.10 -5.87 6.40
CA LYS A 198 7.70 -5.01 5.29
C LYS A 198 8.93 -4.53 4.51
N GLN A 199 9.94 -4.01 5.20
CA GLN A 199 11.21 -3.59 4.59
C GLN A 199 11.90 -4.75 3.86
N GLN A 200 12.00 -5.93 4.48
CA GLN A 200 12.59 -7.12 3.88
C GLN A 200 11.88 -7.54 2.59
N VAL A 201 10.54 -7.57 2.59
CA VAL A 201 9.75 -7.98 1.43
C VAL A 201 9.97 -7.02 0.24
N TYR A 202 9.98 -5.71 0.48
CA TYR A 202 10.21 -4.75 -0.59
C TYR A 202 11.68 -4.73 -1.05
N ALA A 203 12.65 -4.81 -0.14
CA ALA A 203 14.06 -4.86 -0.47
C ALA A 203 14.41 -6.12 -1.27
N ALA A 204 13.88 -7.29 -0.89
CA ALA A 204 14.14 -8.56 -1.55
C ALA A 204 13.75 -8.58 -3.04
N GLN A 205 12.87 -7.68 -3.47
CA GLN A 205 12.48 -7.57 -4.88
C GLN A 205 13.57 -6.99 -5.79
N GLN A 206 14.61 -6.42 -5.19
CA GLN A 206 15.76 -5.82 -5.88
C GLN A 206 17.10 -6.46 -5.47
N GLN A 207 17.06 -7.45 -4.57
CA GLN A 207 18.23 -8.14 -4.03
C GLN A 207 18.38 -9.52 -4.64
N SER A 208 19.63 -10.02 -4.65
CA SER A 208 19.88 -11.44 -4.79
C SER A 208 19.43 -12.20 -3.55
N PHE A 209 19.22 -13.51 -3.66
CA PHE A 209 18.89 -14.34 -2.51
C PHE A 209 19.93 -14.23 -1.38
N GLY A 210 21.23 -14.13 -1.72
CA GLY A 210 22.31 -13.97 -0.74
C GLY A 210 22.17 -12.68 0.05
N GLU A 211 21.97 -11.55 -0.62
CA GLU A 211 21.76 -10.24 0.03
C GLU A 211 20.51 -10.24 0.94
N ALA A 212 19.43 -10.87 0.49
CA ALA A 212 18.23 -11.01 1.30
C ALA A 212 18.47 -11.86 2.56
N MET A 213 19.25 -12.95 2.46
CA MET A 213 19.66 -13.78 3.59
C MET A 213 20.55 -13.01 4.57
N ASP A 214 21.49 -12.21 4.07
CA ASP A 214 22.36 -11.38 4.91
C ASP A 214 21.57 -10.34 5.67
N LEU A 215 20.57 -9.69 5.02
CA LEU A 215 19.65 -8.77 5.69
C LEU A 215 18.84 -9.49 6.78
N ALA A 216 18.29 -10.67 6.47
CA ALA A 216 17.50 -11.45 7.42
C ALA A 216 18.33 -11.86 8.65
N ASN A 217 19.58 -12.29 8.46
CA ASN A 217 20.47 -12.69 9.55
C ASN A 217 20.83 -11.50 10.45
N ARG A 218 21.12 -10.31 9.88
CA ARG A 218 21.37 -9.11 10.66
C ARG A 218 20.15 -8.71 11.50
N GLU A 219 18.98 -8.65 10.88
CA GLU A 219 17.74 -8.26 11.55
C GLU A 219 17.30 -9.29 12.61
N MET A 220 17.60 -10.57 12.41
CA MET A 220 17.36 -11.61 13.41
C MET A 220 18.16 -11.33 14.69
N VAL A 221 19.47 -11.06 14.56
CA VAL A 221 20.33 -10.77 15.70
C VAL A 221 19.83 -9.53 16.47
N GLU A 222 19.41 -8.48 15.78
CA GLU A 222 18.84 -7.30 16.42
C GLU A 222 17.47 -7.59 17.05
N SER A 223 16.64 -8.40 16.42
CA SER A 223 15.31 -8.77 16.96
C SER A 223 15.41 -9.51 18.28
N LEU A 224 16.39 -10.41 18.46
CA LEU A 224 16.59 -11.16 19.70
C LEU A 224 16.92 -10.27 20.92
N LYS A 225 17.35 -9.02 20.70
CA LYS A 225 17.72 -8.07 21.77
C LYS A 225 16.53 -7.21 22.22
N THR A 226 15.40 -7.25 21.51
CA THR A 226 14.28 -6.32 21.71
C THR A 226 13.33 -6.76 22.83
N ASP A 227 12.59 -5.81 23.35
CA ASP A 227 11.50 -6.09 24.30
C ASP A 227 10.32 -6.77 23.58
N ASP A 228 10.11 -6.52 22.29
CA ASP A 228 9.15 -7.27 21.47
C ASP A 228 9.43 -8.78 21.49
N PHE A 229 10.69 -9.19 21.36
CA PHE A 229 11.05 -10.61 21.43
C PHE A 229 10.80 -11.20 22.82
N LYS A 230 11.17 -10.47 23.89
CA LYS A 230 10.93 -10.91 25.28
C LYS A 230 9.43 -11.08 25.55
N GLU A 231 8.63 -10.10 25.15
CA GLU A 231 7.18 -10.16 25.29
C GLU A 231 6.57 -11.28 24.42
N GLY A 232 7.06 -11.44 23.19
CA GLY A 232 6.62 -12.52 22.30
C GLY A 232 6.82 -13.91 22.89
N VAL A 233 7.94 -14.14 23.61
CA VAL A 233 8.19 -15.40 24.31
C VAL A 233 7.35 -15.50 25.60
N ALA A 234 7.30 -14.43 26.40
CA ALA A 234 6.60 -14.42 27.68
C ALA A 234 5.10 -14.66 27.52
N HIS A 235 4.42 -13.90 26.64
CA HIS A 235 2.97 -14.05 26.43
C HIS A 235 2.59 -15.45 25.97
N PHE A 236 3.42 -16.05 25.09
CA PHE A 236 3.17 -17.41 24.60
C PHE A 236 3.27 -18.47 25.71
N LEU A 237 4.32 -18.40 26.54
CA LEU A 237 4.53 -19.31 27.67
C LEU A 237 3.44 -19.15 28.75
N GLU A 238 3.06 -17.91 29.01
CA GLU A 238 2.05 -17.54 30.02
C GLU A 238 0.60 -17.69 29.52
N LYS A 239 0.40 -18.01 28.23
CA LYS A 239 -0.91 -18.16 27.59
C LYS A 239 -1.85 -16.97 27.82
N ARG A 240 -1.32 -15.77 27.69
CA ARG A 240 -2.04 -14.51 27.79
C ARG A 240 -1.98 -13.72 26.47
N PRO A 241 -2.84 -12.74 26.25
CA PRO A 241 -2.65 -11.78 25.16
C PRO A 241 -1.30 -11.06 25.27
N PRO A 242 -0.64 -10.73 24.13
CA PRO A 242 0.60 -9.96 24.15
C PRO A 242 0.35 -8.51 24.52
N ASN A 243 1.39 -7.87 25.04
CA ASN A 243 1.42 -6.43 25.31
C ASN A 243 2.71 -5.85 24.72
N PHE A 244 2.77 -5.78 23.39
CA PHE A 244 3.91 -5.23 22.69
C PHE A 244 4.04 -3.72 22.90
N PRO A 245 5.26 -3.19 23.15
CA PRO A 245 5.49 -1.77 23.27
C PRO A 245 5.08 -1.03 21.98
N ASN A 246 4.76 0.25 22.14
CA ASN A 246 4.54 1.14 21.01
C ASN A 246 5.88 1.50 20.34
N VAL A 247 5.90 1.63 19.03
CA VAL A 247 7.08 1.97 18.22
C VAL A 247 6.94 3.37 17.64
#